data_52e9c3b7545236fe265ae015d57e2a05
#
_entry.id   52e9c3b7545236fe265ae015d57e2a05
#
_cell.length_a   1.000
_cell.length_b   1.000
_cell.length_c   1.000
_cell.angle_alpha   90.00
_cell.angle_beta   90.00
_cell.angle_gamma   90.00
#
_symmetry.space_group_name_H-M   'P 1'
#
loop_
_entity.id
_entity.type
_entity.pdbx_description
1 polymer ?
#
loop_
_entity_poly.entity_id
_entity_poly.type
_entity_poly.pdbx_seq_one_letter_code
_entity_poly.pdbx_strand_id
1 'polypeptide(L)'
;LPISLSAPADGRSLRISVKREAGGKVSNFLHDRVRVGDTLQLFPPAGHFTLQPGERPLVLISGGVGITPTLPMLDAALPTRRPVVFIHCARERGVHAFREHVDALAAVHPQLTRYYCYDRAEEGDGVDAQGLLTARQLGEWLPAVDADVYFLGPRPFMRSVKESLKALGVPQEQVRYEFFGPAEALQ
;
A
#
# COMPACT_ATOMS: atom_id res chain seq x y z
N LEU A 1 2.42 18.43 5.08
CA LEU A 1 1.71 17.28 4.51
C LEU A 1 2.42 16.01 4.94
N PRO A 2 1.75 15.10 5.67
CA PRO A 2 2.27 13.75 5.86
C PRO A 2 2.43 13.07 4.51
N ILE A 3 3.60 12.47 4.28
CA ILE A 3 3.90 11.79 3.02
C ILE A 3 4.82 10.60 3.32
N SER A 4 4.53 9.47 2.71
CA SER A 4 5.32 8.26 2.88
C SER A 4 6.40 8.15 1.82
N LEU A 5 7.51 7.51 2.16
CA LEU A 5 8.49 7.10 1.17
C LEU A 5 7.86 6.05 0.24
N SER A 6 8.23 6.07 -1.02
CA SER A 6 7.79 5.11 -2.05
C SER A 6 8.93 4.23 -2.60
N ALA A 7 10.09 4.30 -1.95
CA ALA A 7 11.21 3.39 -2.12
C ALA A 7 11.98 3.27 -0.80
N PRO A 8 12.75 2.19 -0.61
CA PRO A 8 13.71 2.09 0.49
C PRO A 8 14.69 3.26 0.47
N ALA A 9 15.07 3.77 1.64
CA ALA A 9 16.12 4.78 1.75
C ALA A 9 17.49 4.13 1.49
N ASP A 10 18.30 4.74 0.64
CA ASP A 10 19.64 4.27 0.28
C ASP A 10 20.77 5.07 0.95
N GLY A 11 20.43 5.97 1.87
CA GLY A 11 21.38 6.87 2.55
C GLY A 11 21.81 8.08 1.71
N ARG A 12 21.36 8.18 0.45
CA ARG A 12 21.71 9.28 -0.48
C ARG A 12 20.47 10.00 -1.00
N SER A 13 19.40 9.26 -1.20
CA SER A 13 18.15 9.77 -1.76
C SER A 13 16.92 9.26 -1.00
N LEU A 14 15.86 10.05 -1.06
CA LEU A 14 14.54 9.67 -0.58
C LEU A 14 13.56 9.85 -1.73
N ARG A 15 12.76 8.82 -2.03
CA ARG A 15 11.71 8.90 -3.04
C ARG A 15 10.36 9.05 -2.40
N ILE A 16 9.66 10.10 -2.79
CA ILE A 16 8.24 10.29 -2.49
C ILE A 16 7.42 10.23 -3.78
N SER A 17 6.18 9.78 -3.68
CA SER A 17 5.23 9.79 -4.79
C SER A 17 3.98 10.52 -4.37
N VAL A 18 3.63 11.54 -5.12
CA VAL A 18 2.57 12.47 -4.77
C VAL A 18 1.44 12.38 -5.78
N LYS A 19 0.29 11.87 -5.31
CA LYS A 19 -0.93 11.95 -6.10
C LYS A 19 -1.41 13.40 -6.14
N ARG A 20 -1.71 13.89 -7.35
CA ARG A 20 -2.34 15.20 -7.51
C ARG A 20 -3.80 15.12 -7.02
N GLU A 21 -4.13 15.93 -6.03
CA GLU A 21 -5.50 16.05 -5.53
C GLU A 21 -6.16 17.33 -6.04
N ALA A 22 -7.41 17.22 -6.48
CA ALA A 22 -8.19 18.39 -6.90
C ALA A 22 -8.34 19.36 -5.73
N GLY A 23 -7.93 20.62 -5.93
CA GLY A 23 -7.92 21.64 -4.86
C GLY A 23 -6.83 21.47 -3.80
N GLY A 24 -6.01 20.44 -3.86
CA GLY A 24 -4.92 20.20 -2.91
C GLY A 24 -3.79 21.23 -3.08
N LYS A 25 -3.52 22.05 -2.05
CA LYS A 25 -2.49 23.10 -2.13
C LYS A 25 -1.09 22.52 -2.31
N VAL A 26 -0.70 21.57 -1.47
CA VAL A 26 0.66 21.01 -1.48
C VAL A 26 0.89 20.10 -2.67
N SER A 27 -0.05 19.20 -2.97
CA SER A 27 0.09 18.30 -4.12
C SER A 27 0.21 19.07 -5.43
N ASN A 28 -0.64 20.10 -5.64
CA ASN A 28 -0.56 20.93 -6.83
C ASN A 28 0.74 21.76 -6.86
N PHE A 29 1.19 22.33 -5.73
CA PHE A 29 2.48 23.02 -5.66
C PHE A 29 3.65 22.10 -6.08
N LEU A 30 3.70 20.87 -5.56
CA LEU A 30 4.75 19.91 -5.91
C LEU A 30 4.73 19.55 -7.40
N HIS A 31 3.54 19.40 -8.00
CA HIS A 31 3.41 19.09 -9.42
C HIS A 31 3.70 20.27 -10.35
N ASP A 32 3.28 21.48 -9.96
CA ASP A 32 3.26 22.64 -10.86
C ASP A 32 4.49 23.54 -10.72
N ARG A 33 5.11 23.58 -9.54
CA ARG A 33 6.13 24.57 -9.20
C ARG A 33 7.50 23.99 -8.96
N VAL A 34 7.59 22.79 -8.39
CA VAL A 34 8.89 22.19 -8.04
C VAL A 34 9.59 21.64 -9.28
N ARG A 35 10.86 21.94 -9.43
CA ARG A 35 11.73 21.53 -10.54
C ARG A 35 13.00 20.88 -10.00
N VAL A 36 13.67 20.16 -10.88
CA VAL A 36 15.01 19.61 -10.57
C VAL A 36 15.97 20.77 -10.22
N GLY A 37 16.65 20.63 -9.10
CA GLY A 37 17.54 21.65 -8.54
C GLY A 37 16.91 22.48 -7.43
N ASP A 38 15.60 22.44 -7.25
CA ASP A 38 14.92 23.14 -6.16
C ASP A 38 15.20 22.46 -4.81
N THR A 39 15.22 23.27 -3.76
CA THR A 39 15.38 22.79 -2.38
C THR A 39 14.03 22.77 -1.67
N LEU A 40 13.72 21.64 -1.04
CA LEU A 40 12.54 21.49 -0.19
C LEU A 40 12.97 21.28 1.27
N GLN A 41 12.25 21.90 2.19
CA GLN A 41 12.41 21.64 3.62
C GLN A 41 11.53 20.49 4.04
N LEU A 42 12.14 19.45 4.62
CA LEU A 42 11.44 18.26 5.11
C LEU A 42 11.72 18.10 6.60
N PHE A 43 10.73 17.63 7.34
CA PHE A 43 10.97 17.08 8.66
C PHE A 43 11.60 15.67 8.50
N PRO A 44 12.44 15.23 9.44
CA PRO A 44 12.94 13.87 9.44
C PRO A 44 11.78 12.86 9.38
N PRO A 45 11.98 11.70 8.74
CA PRO A 45 10.99 10.62 8.79
C PRO A 45 10.62 10.28 10.23
N ALA A 46 9.33 10.16 10.50
CA ALA A 46 8.79 9.86 11.82
C ALA A 46 7.61 8.90 11.68
N GLY A 47 7.19 8.28 12.77
CA GLY A 47 6.08 7.33 12.82
C GLY A 47 6.52 5.89 13.08
N HIS A 48 5.52 5.02 13.22
CA HIS A 48 5.72 3.62 13.60
C HIS A 48 5.24 2.62 12.53
N PHE A 49 4.79 3.13 11.38
CA PHE A 49 4.35 2.29 10.27
C PHE A 49 5.56 1.79 9.47
N THR A 50 6.30 0.89 10.10
CA THR A 50 7.52 0.30 9.56
C THR A 50 7.43 -1.21 9.54
N LEU A 51 8.01 -1.84 8.49
CA LEU A 51 8.06 -3.29 8.41
C LEU A 51 8.83 -3.86 9.58
N GLN A 52 8.19 -4.75 10.33
CA GLN A 52 8.82 -5.46 11.43
C GLN A 52 9.51 -6.73 10.92
N PRO A 53 10.68 -7.09 11.48
CA PRO A 53 11.31 -8.38 11.22
C PRO A 53 10.35 -9.52 11.59
N GLY A 54 10.40 -10.61 10.82
CA GLY A 54 9.57 -11.77 11.09
C GLY A 54 9.61 -12.78 9.96
N GLU A 55 9.15 -13.99 10.26
CA GLU A 55 9.08 -15.11 9.31
C GLU A 55 7.66 -15.43 8.85
N ARG A 56 6.64 -14.86 9.54
CA ARG A 56 5.24 -15.04 9.15
C ARG A 56 5.00 -14.55 7.73
N PRO A 57 4.04 -15.12 7.01
CA PRO A 57 3.60 -14.53 5.76
C PRO A 57 3.30 -13.05 5.92
N LEU A 58 3.70 -12.24 4.95
CA LEU A 58 3.47 -10.80 4.93
C LEU A 58 2.31 -10.49 3.99
N VAL A 59 1.35 -9.72 4.46
CA VAL A 59 0.24 -9.24 3.64
C VAL A 59 0.27 -7.72 3.60
N LEU A 60 0.44 -7.17 2.41
CA LEU A 60 0.46 -5.72 2.14
C LEU A 60 -0.82 -5.36 1.39
N ILE A 61 -1.68 -4.55 2.00
CA ILE A 61 -2.98 -4.17 1.41
C ILE A 61 -3.00 -2.65 1.25
N SER A 62 -3.31 -2.18 0.05
CA SER A 62 -3.32 -0.74 -0.22
C SER A 62 -4.54 -0.32 -1.06
N GLY A 63 -5.03 0.89 -0.78
CA GLY A 63 -6.05 1.57 -1.58
C GLY A 63 -5.51 2.89 -2.13
N GLY A 64 -5.55 3.08 -3.46
CA GLY A 64 -5.10 4.30 -4.11
C GLY A 64 -3.67 4.70 -3.74
N VAL A 65 -3.45 5.93 -3.25
CA VAL A 65 -2.12 6.42 -2.86
C VAL A 65 -1.50 5.67 -1.66
N GLY A 66 -2.29 4.88 -0.94
CA GLY A 66 -1.80 3.99 0.13
C GLY A 66 -0.78 2.93 -0.33
N ILE A 67 -0.60 2.77 -1.63
CA ILE A 67 0.45 1.92 -2.21
C ILE A 67 1.86 2.42 -1.87
N THR A 68 2.06 3.72 -1.66
CA THR A 68 3.40 4.30 -1.52
C THR A 68 4.22 3.72 -0.36
N PRO A 69 3.72 3.54 0.88
CA PRO A 69 4.51 2.93 1.94
C PRO A 69 4.60 1.40 1.82
N THR A 70 3.70 0.75 1.08
CA THR A 70 3.77 -0.71 0.92
C THR A 70 4.86 -1.14 -0.07
N LEU A 71 5.28 -0.28 -0.99
CA LEU A 71 6.36 -0.58 -1.94
C LEU A 71 7.71 -0.79 -1.25
N PRO A 72 8.23 0.13 -0.41
CA PRO A 72 9.49 -0.13 0.30
C PRO A 72 9.40 -1.32 1.27
N MET A 73 8.22 -1.62 1.82
CA MET A 73 8.02 -2.83 2.62
C MET A 73 8.13 -4.10 1.76
N LEU A 74 7.55 -4.07 0.55
CA LEU A 74 7.68 -5.16 -0.43
C LEU A 74 9.14 -5.37 -0.80
N ASP A 75 9.85 -4.31 -1.21
CA ASP A 75 11.26 -4.36 -1.59
C ASP A 75 12.14 -4.91 -0.45
N ALA A 76 11.86 -4.55 0.80
CA ALA A 76 12.59 -5.04 1.96
C ALA A 76 12.25 -6.50 2.33
N ALA A 77 11.04 -6.96 2.02
CA ALA A 77 10.59 -8.32 2.35
C ALA A 77 11.08 -9.36 1.35
N LEU A 78 11.18 -9.04 0.06
CA LEU A 78 11.52 -10.00 -0.99
C LEU A 78 12.87 -10.74 -0.76
N PRO A 79 13.96 -10.10 -0.30
CA PRO A 79 15.21 -10.79 0.00
C PRO A 79 15.11 -11.80 1.14
N THR A 80 14.13 -11.68 2.03
CA THR A 80 13.96 -12.58 3.20
C THR A 80 13.34 -13.93 2.84
N ARG A 81 12.82 -14.09 1.62
CA ARG A 81 12.12 -15.28 1.13
C ARG A 81 10.83 -15.64 1.87
N ARG A 82 10.35 -14.80 2.79
CA ARG A 82 9.02 -15.00 3.42
C ARG A 82 7.92 -14.90 2.35
N PRO A 83 6.83 -15.65 2.46
CA PRO A 83 5.71 -15.51 1.57
C PRO A 83 5.13 -14.10 1.66
N VAL A 84 4.87 -13.45 0.52
CA VAL A 84 4.29 -12.12 0.46
C VAL A 84 3.04 -12.15 -0.41
N VAL A 85 1.96 -11.59 0.13
CA VAL A 85 0.75 -11.29 -0.63
C VAL A 85 0.61 -9.78 -0.72
N PHE A 86 0.53 -9.27 -1.95
CA PHE A 86 0.36 -7.86 -2.24
C PHE A 86 -1.01 -7.61 -2.85
N ILE A 87 -1.87 -6.87 -2.16
CA ILE A 87 -3.23 -6.55 -2.60
C ILE A 87 -3.33 -5.06 -2.85
N HIS A 88 -3.71 -4.66 -4.06
CA HIS A 88 -3.95 -3.26 -4.38
C HIS A 88 -5.34 -3.03 -4.93
N CYS A 89 -6.02 -2.04 -4.34
CA CYS A 89 -7.34 -1.61 -4.75
C CYS A 89 -7.26 -0.21 -5.36
N ALA A 90 -7.83 -0.02 -6.55
CA ALA A 90 -7.89 1.24 -7.25
C ALA A 90 -9.27 1.46 -7.88
N ARG A 91 -9.57 2.67 -8.31
CA ARG A 91 -10.82 2.94 -9.02
C ARG A 91 -10.85 2.29 -10.40
N GLU A 92 -9.73 2.32 -11.10
CA GLU A 92 -9.56 1.82 -12.45
C GLU A 92 -8.07 1.69 -12.78
N ARG A 93 -7.73 1.04 -13.90
CA ARG A 93 -6.34 0.82 -14.34
C ARG A 93 -5.54 2.11 -14.49
N GLY A 94 -6.13 3.16 -15.06
CA GLY A 94 -5.44 4.43 -15.32
C GLY A 94 -4.93 5.16 -14.09
N VAL A 95 -5.43 4.82 -12.90
CA VAL A 95 -4.98 5.40 -11.62
C VAL A 95 -4.25 4.40 -10.71
N HIS A 96 -3.96 3.19 -11.21
CA HIS A 96 -3.16 2.19 -10.51
C HIS A 96 -1.67 2.47 -10.72
N ALA A 97 -1.10 3.28 -9.85
CA ALA A 97 0.33 3.58 -9.88
C ALA A 97 1.18 2.33 -9.54
N PHE A 98 2.36 2.21 -10.16
CA PHE A 98 3.35 1.15 -9.91
C PHE A 98 2.92 -0.27 -10.26
N ARG A 99 1.87 -0.45 -11.04
CA ARG A 99 1.40 -1.79 -11.43
C ARG A 99 2.48 -2.59 -12.13
N GLU A 100 3.10 -2.02 -13.16
CA GLU A 100 4.15 -2.71 -13.93
C GLU A 100 5.36 -3.06 -13.05
N HIS A 101 5.67 -2.23 -12.05
CA HIS A 101 6.74 -2.52 -11.10
C HIS A 101 6.42 -3.75 -10.25
N VAL A 102 5.22 -3.82 -9.68
CA VAL A 102 4.78 -4.97 -8.87
C VAL A 102 4.65 -6.23 -9.73
N ASP A 103 4.12 -6.12 -10.95
CA ASP A 103 4.04 -7.24 -11.90
C ASP A 103 5.43 -7.79 -12.27
N ALA A 104 6.40 -6.91 -12.50
CA ALA A 104 7.79 -7.31 -12.77
C ALA A 104 8.43 -8.03 -11.57
N LEU A 105 8.20 -7.55 -10.35
CA LEU A 105 8.66 -8.21 -9.13
C LEU A 105 8.02 -9.60 -8.97
N ALA A 106 6.71 -9.72 -9.19
CA ALA A 106 6.01 -10.99 -9.08
C ALA A 106 6.48 -12.02 -10.11
N ALA A 107 6.90 -11.58 -11.31
CA ALA A 107 7.42 -12.46 -12.35
C ALA A 107 8.76 -13.13 -11.99
N VAL A 108 9.57 -12.52 -11.12
CA VAL A 108 10.91 -13.00 -10.74
C VAL A 108 11.01 -13.48 -9.29
N HIS A 109 9.99 -13.25 -8.48
CA HIS A 109 9.92 -13.65 -7.08
C HIS A 109 8.75 -14.59 -6.83
N PRO A 110 8.94 -15.93 -6.87
CA PRO A 110 7.87 -16.92 -6.75
C PRO A 110 7.16 -16.90 -5.39
N GLN A 111 7.77 -16.31 -4.35
CA GLN A 111 7.15 -16.11 -3.04
C GLN A 111 6.19 -14.91 -3.00
N LEU A 112 6.13 -14.09 -4.05
CA LEU A 112 5.23 -12.94 -4.16
C LEU A 112 3.98 -13.33 -4.97
N THR A 113 2.83 -13.29 -4.32
CA THR A 113 1.52 -13.34 -4.98
C THR A 113 0.90 -11.95 -4.93
N ARG A 114 0.35 -11.48 -6.04
CA ARG A 114 -0.30 -10.19 -6.10
C ARG A 114 -1.75 -10.32 -6.54
N TYR A 115 -2.62 -9.46 -5.99
CA TYR A 115 -4.04 -9.36 -6.36
C TYR A 115 -4.43 -7.91 -6.57
N TYR A 116 -5.21 -7.67 -7.62
CA TYR A 116 -5.71 -6.34 -7.96
C TYR A 116 -7.23 -6.32 -7.98
N CYS A 117 -7.79 -5.27 -7.38
CA CYS A 117 -9.24 -5.06 -7.32
C CYS A 117 -9.56 -3.65 -7.83
N TYR A 118 -10.43 -3.52 -8.83
CA TYR A 118 -10.84 -2.22 -9.34
C TYR A 118 -12.33 -1.99 -9.15
N ASP A 119 -12.71 -0.78 -8.73
CA ASP A 119 -14.12 -0.39 -8.64
C ASP A 119 -14.77 -0.49 -10.02
N ARG A 120 -14.04 -0.07 -11.06
CA ARG A 120 -14.42 -0.16 -12.46
C ARG A 120 -13.33 -0.87 -13.23
N ALA A 121 -13.59 -2.08 -13.64
CA ALA A 121 -12.68 -2.86 -14.47
C ALA A 121 -13.23 -2.93 -15.91
N GLU A 122 -12.33 -2.86 -16.87
CA GLU A 122 -12.61 -3.07 -18.29
C GLU A 122 -12.03 -4.42 -18.72
N GLU A 123 -12.55 -4.93 -19.85
CA GLU A 123 -12.02 -6.15 -20.45
C GLU A 123 -10.52 -5.97 -20.77
N GLY A 124 -9.69 -6.91 -20.35
CA GLY A 124 -8.24 -6.85 -20.54
C GLY A 124 -7.46 -6.12 -19.42
N ASP A 125 -8.13 -5.58 -18.42
CA ASP A 125 -7.44 -4.95 -17.27
C ASP A 125 -6.62 -5.93 -16.45
N GLY A 126 -6.91 -7.23 -16.51
CA GLY A 126 -6.16 -8.26 -15.79
C GLY A 126 -6.24 -8.06 -14.28
N VAL A 127 -7.46 -7.88 -13.76
CA VAL A 127 -7.75 -7.76 -12.33
C VAL A 127 -8.31 -9.07 -11.78
N ASP A 128 -8.15 -9.27 -10.49
CA ASP A 128 -8.60 -10.48 -9.80
C ASP A 128 -10.02 -10.30 -9.23
N ALA A 129 -10.46 -9.04 -9.05
CA ALA A 129 -11.81 -8.71 -8.60
C ALA A 129 -12.27 -7.35 -9.09
N GLN A 130 -13.59 -7.16 -9.15
CA GLN A 130 -14.24 -5.89 -9.44
C GLN A 130 -15.12 -5.47 -8.26
N GLY A 131 -15.21 -4.16 -8.03
CA GLY A 131 -15.93 -3.54 -6.93
C GLY A 131 -15.05 -3.34 -5.70
N LEU A 132 -15.67 -3.25 -4.54
CA LEU A 132 -14.96 -3.10 -3.26
C LEU A 132 -14.39 -4.44 -2.81
N LEU A 133 -13.21 -4.40 -2.19
CA LEU A 133 -12.61 -5.57 -1.56
C LEU A 133 -13.52 -6.09 -0.44
N THR A 134 -13.96 -7.34 -0.58
CA THR A 134 -14.85 -7.99 0.36
C THR A 134 -14.09 -8.89 1.35
N ALA A 135 -14.70 -9.17 2.50
CA ALA A 135 -14.15 -10.12 3.48
C ALA A 135 -13.94 -11.52 2.87
N ARG A 136 -14.81 -11.95 1.95
CA ARG A 136 -14.68 -13.23 1.24
C ARG A 136 -13.41 -13.25 0.40
N GLN A 137 -13.21 -12.25 -0.48
CA GLN A 137 -12.02 -12.16 -1.31
C GLN A 137 -10.75 -12.08 -0.47
N LEU A 138 -10.77 -11.26 0.58
CA LEU A 138 -9.64 -11.16 1.50
C LEU A 138 -9.34 -12.53 2.15
N GLY A 139 -10.35 -13.28 2.56
CA GLY A 139 -10.19 -14.62 3.12
C GLY A 139 -9.63 -15.63 2.12
N GLU A 140 -9.99 -15.51 0.84
CA GLU A 140 -9.46 -16.36 -0.24
C GLU A 140 -8.00 -16.00 -0.59
N TRP A 141 -7.59 -14.75 -0.39
CA TRP A 141 -6.26 -14.26 -0.76
C TRP A 141 -5.26 -14.27 0.39
N LEU A 142 -5.71 -14.36 1.64
CA LEU A 142 -4.82 -14.50 2.79
C LEU A 142 -4.09 -15.85 2.75
N PRO A 143 -2.76 -15.86 2.89
CA PRO A 143 -1.99 -17.11 2.90
C PRO A 143 -2.23 -17.93 4.18
N ALA A 144 -2.52 -17.24 5.28
CA ALA A 144 -2.84 -17.80 6.59
C ALA A 144 -3.44 -16.70 7.48
N VAL A 145 -4.20 -17.09 8.52
CA VAL A 145 -4.65 -16.12 9.54
C VAL A 145 -3.51 -15.64 10.44
N ASP A 146 -2.46 -16.45 10.63
CA ASP A 146 -1.23 -16.06 11.32
C ASP A 146 -0.27 -15.36 10.33
N ALA A 147 -0.64 -14.17 9.89
CA ALA A 147 0.14 -13.34 8.98
C ALA A 147 0.34 -11.94 9.54
N ASP A 148 1.49 -11.33 9.24
CA ASP A 148 1.71 -9.91 9.50
C ASP A 148 1.02 -9.08 8.41
N VAL A 149 0.03 -8.29 8.77
CA VAL A 149 -0.77 -7.51 7.83
C VAL A 149 -0.51 -6.02 7.99
N TYR A 150 -0.20 -5.37 6.87
CA TYR A 150 -0.03 -3.91 6.79
C TYR A 150 -1.03 -3.36 5.79
N PHE A 151 -1.79 -2.35 6.18
CA PHE A 151 -2.71 -1.74 5.23
C PHE A 151 -2.83 -0.22 5.36
N LEU A 152 -3.06 0.43 4.23
CA LEU A 152 -3.22 1.86 4.13
C LEU A 152 -4.13 2.22 2.93
N GLY A 153 -4.94 3.26 3.10
CA GLY A 153 -5.83 3.75 2.05
C GLY A 153 -6.83 4.77 2.54
N PRO A 154 -7.87 5.08 1.76
CA PRO A 154 -8.97 5.93 2.20
C PRO A 154 -9.68 5.36 3.44
N ARG A 155 -10.18 6.23 4.34
CA ARG A 155 -10.82 5.80 5.60
C ARG A 155 -11.91 4.72 5.45
N PRO A 156 -12.87 4.84 4.51
CA PRO A 156 -13.88 3.79 4.34
C PRO A 156 -13.27 2.44 3.96
N PHE A 157 -12.27 2.44 3.07
CA PHE A 157 -11.52 1.25 2.70
C PHE A 157 -10.80 0.62 3.91
N MET A 158 -10.11 1.43 4.70
CA MET A 158 -9.37 0.95 5.88
C MET A 158 -10.30 0.36 6.94
N ARG A 159 -11.48 0.95 7.13
CA ARG A 159 -12.50 0.42 8.04
C ARG A 159 -12.97 -0.96 7.58
N SER A 160 -13.32 -1.09 6.31
CA SER A 160 -13.76 -2.36 5.72
C SER A 160 -12.67 -3.45 5.82
N VAL A 161 -11.41 -3.11 5.53
CA VAL A 161 -10.30 -4.05 5.67
C VAL A 161 -10.10 -4.49 7.12
N LYS A 162 -10.12 -3.54 8.07
CA LYS A 162 -9.98 -3.83 9.51
C LYS A 162 -11.07 -4.77 10.00
N GLU A 163 -12.33 -4.48 9.67
CA GLU A 163 -13.48 -5.31 10.03
C GLU A 163 -13.38 -6.71 9.42
N SER A 164 -12.98 -6.79 8.15
CA SER A 164 -12.78 -8.07 7.45
C SER A 164 -11.68 -8.92 8.09
N LEU A 165 -10.52 -8.33 8.40
CA LEU A 165 -9.42 -9.03 9.07
C LEU A 165 -9.83 -9.55 10.45
N LYS A 166 -10.57 -8.74 11.21
CA LYS A 166 -11.13 -9.16 12.50
C LYS A 166 -12.10 -10.33 12.36
N ALA A 167 -13.01 -10.27 11.39
CA ALA A 167 -13.98 -11.34 11.12
C ALA A 167 -13.31 -12.64 10.66
N LEU A 168 -12.17 -12.54 9.96
CA LEU A 168 -11.36 -13.69 9.53
C LEU A 168 -10.46 -14.25 10.63
N GLY A 169 -10.43 -13.64 11.82
CA GLY A 169 -9.66 -14.13 12.97
C GLY A 169 -8.18 -13.78 12.93
N VAL A 170 -7.75 -12.80 12.12
CA VAL A 170 -6.37 -12.33 12.12
C VAL A 170 -6.07 -11.64 13.48
N PRO A 171 -4.99 -12.05 14.20
CA PRO A 171 -4.65 -11.46 15.49
C PRO A 171 -4.37 -9.96 15.38
N GLN A 172 -4.94 -9.17 16.29
CA GLN A 172 -4.89 -7.70 16.24
C GLN A 172 -3.46 -7.15 16.37
N GLU A 173 -2.61 -7.83 17.11
CA GLU A 173 -1.18 -7.48 17.27
C GLU A 173 -0.36 -7.67 16.00
N GLN A 174 -0.90 -8.40 15.01
CA GLN A 174 -0.26 -8.60 13.70
C GLN A 174 -0.79 -7.62 12.65
N VAL A 175 -1.81 -6.83 12.98
CA VAL A 175 -2.46 -5.90 12.07
C VAL A 175 -1.94 -4.48 12.31
N ARG A 176 -1.30 -3.89 11.32
CA ARG A 176 -0.72 -2.55 11.37
C ARG A 176 -1.27 -1.67 10.27
N TYR A 177 -1.61 -0.45 10.61
CA TYR A 177 -2.13 0.54 9.66
C TYR A 177 -1.77 1.95 10.08
N GLU A 178 -1.78 2.85 9.11
CA GLU A 178 -1.54 4.28 9.32
C GLU A 178 -2.55 5.09 8.52
N PHE A 179 -2.75 6.36 8.89
CA PHE A 179 -3.66 7.28 8.20
C PHE A 179 -2.90 8.38 7.49
N PHE A 180 -3.33 8.71 6.27
CA PHE A 180 -3.01 10.00 5.68
C PHE A 180 -3.98 11.06 6.20
N GLY A 181 -3.56 11.84 7.19
CA GLY A 181 -4.36 12.88 7.81
C GLY A 181 -4.32 12.87 9.33
N PRO A 182 -5.15 13.68 10.00
CA PRO A 182 -5.23 13.67 11.45
C PRO A 182 -5.57 12.28 11.97
N ALA A 183 -4.83 11.83 12.97
CA ALA A 183 -5.06 10.54 13.61
C ALA A 183 -6.40 10.60 14.38
N GLU A 184 -7.45 10.09 13.76
CA GLU A 184 -8.71 9.76 14.44
C GLU A 184 -8.83 8.24 14.48
N ALA A 185 -9.25 7.68 15.60
CA ALA A 185 -9.45 6.25 15.72
C ALA A 185 -10.40 5.72 14.62
N LEU A 186 -10.05 4.60 13.99
CA LEU A 186 -10.99 3.80 13.20
C LEU A 186 -11.99 3.17 14.20
N GLN A 187 -13.08 3.89 14.43
CA GLN A 187 -14.23 3.32 15.13
C GLN A 187 -15.00 2.43 14.18
#